data_6c49fe5230ead4ecc65d4170c3514265
#
_entry.id   6c49fe5230ead4ecc65d4170c3514265
#
_cell.length_a   1.000
_cell.length_b   1.000
_cell.length_c   1.000
_cell.angle_alpha   90.00
_cell.angle_beta   90.00
_cell.angle_gamma   90.00
#
_symmetry.space_group_name_H-M   'P 1'
#
loop_
_entity.id
_entity.type
_entity.pdbx_description
1 polymer ?
#
loop_
_entity_poly.entity_id
_entity_poly.type
_entity_poly.pdbx_seq_one_letter_code
_entity_poly.pdbx_strand_id
1 'polypeptide(L)'
;MQTLSLDGKIAAITGGASGIGLETARRLIAAGAIVHLLDRDRDALDSAVADLGPGAIADVVDLFDYAALQQTIDAIVARHGRIDILHANAGSYVGGKVWEGDAGRWDAMLNLNVNATFQTIRAVLPAMMRQGSGDVIVTSSIAGAIPIVAEPVYTASKHAVQAFVHTVRRQVAPHGVRVAAVLPGPVHTPLLKDWDPQRLKDEIAAGALMEPADVAEGILFMVTRRPGVIIRDLVILPHAFDV
;
A
#
# COMPACT_ATOMS: atom_id res chain seq x y z
N MET A 1 -2.40 -4.68 -24.74
CA MET A 1 -1.99 -3.34 -24.27
C MET A 1 -0.55 -3.45 -23.79
N GLN A 2 0.38 -2.72 -24.36
CA GLN A 2 1.80 -2.82 -23.95
C GLN A 2 1.93 -2.16 -22.56
N THR A 3 2.33 -2.94 -21.56
CA THR A 3 2.71 -2.41 -20.24
C THR A 3 4.01 -1.61 -20.42
N LEU A 4 4.04 -0.38 -19.96
CA LEU A 4 5.29 0.41 -19.99
C LEU A 4 6.31 -0.29 -19.09
N SER A 5 7.55 -0.43 -19.57
CA SER A 5 8.67 -0.92 -18.78
C SER A 5 8.92 -0.04 -17.58
N LEU A 6 9.32 -0.65 -16.48
CA LEU A 6 9.79 0.04 -15.27
C LEU A 6 11.32 -0.04 -15.12
N ASP A 7 12.04 -0.34 -16.21
CA ASP A 7 13.51 -0.40 -16.21
C ASP A 7 14.12 0.88 -15.62
N GLY A 8 14.99 0.71 -14.63
CA GLY A 8 15.66 1.80 -13.93
C GLY A 8 14.76 2.63 -13.00
N LYS A 9 13.52 2.24 -12.79
CA LYS A 9 12.61 2.85 -11.81
C LYS A 9 12.92 2.35 -10.41
N ILE A 10 12.84 3.26 -9.44
CA ILE A 10 13.05 2.98 -8.02
C ILE A 10 11.71 3.05 -7.31
N ALA A 11 11.33 1.96 -6.67
CA ALA A 11 10.11 1.85 -5.90
C ALA A 11 10.40 1.65 -4.40
N ALA A 12 9.55 2.20 -3.54
CA ALA A 12 9.53 1.92 -2.10
C ALA A 12 8.13 1.42 -1.72
N ILE A 13 8.06 0.35 -0.92
CA ILE A 13 6.80 -0.28 -0.51
C ILE A 13 6.80 -0.45 1.01
N THR A 14 5.86 0.19 1.71
CA THR A 14 5.68 -0.04 3.15
C THR A 14 4.82 -1.29 3.40
N GLY A 15 5.16 -2.07 4.44
CA GLY A 15 4.57 -3.40 4.63
C GLY A 15 4.94 -4.33 3.46
N GLY A 16 6.17 -4.18 2.95
CA GLY A 16 6.64 -4.87 1.74
C GLY A 16 7.01 -6.34 1.95
N ALA A 17 7.08 -6.80 3.21
CA ALA A 17 7.50 -8.15 3.53
C ALA A 17 6.38 -9.21 3.38
N SER A 18 5.13 -8.81 3.14
CA SER A 18 4.01 -9.76 3.06
C SER A 18 2.83 -9.26 2.22
N GLY A 19 1.90 -10.17 1.93
CA GLY A 19 0.59 -9.86 1.36
C GLY A 19 0.65 -9.04 0.06
N ILE A 20 -0.19 -8.02 -0.04
CA ILE A 20 -0.29 -7.14 -1.22
C ILE A 20 1.04 -6.43 -1.49
N GLY A 21 1.76 -6.00 -0.43
CA GLY A 21 3.05 -5.32 -0.58
C GLY A 21 4.10 -6.21 -1.24
N LEU A 22 4.25 -7.43 -0.77
CA LEU A 22 5.20 -8.42 -1.32
C LEU A 22 4.86 -8.78 -2.77
N GLU A 23 3.59 -9.03 -3.06
CA GLU A 23 3.18 -9.38 -4.43
C GLU A 23 3.31 -8.18 -5.38
N THR A 24 3.06 -6.95 -4.90
CA THR A 24 3.36 -5.73 -5.67
C THR A 24 4.85 -5.63 -5.98
N ALA A 25 5.72 -5.90 -5.00
CA ALA A 25 7.16 -5.91 -5.22
C ALA A 25 7.55 -6.90 -6.33
N ARG A 26 7.01 -8.10 -6.30
CA ARG A 26 7.22 -9.14 -7.32
C ARG A 26 6.85 -8.63 -8.72
N ARG A 27 5.68 -7.99 -8.86
CA ARG A 27 5.21 -7.47 -10.15
C ARG A 27 6.06 -6.29 -10.65
N LEU A 28 6.47 -5.38 -9.75
CA LEU A 28 7.31 -4.24 -10.13
C LEU A 28 8.72 -4.69 -10.53
N ILE A 29 9.31 -5.66 -9.82
CA ILE A 29 10.62 -6.25 -10.15
C ILE A 29 10.54 -6.97 -11.52
N ALA A 30 9.52 -7.76 -11.75
CA ALA A 30 9.31 -8.43 -13.03
C ALA A 30 9.14 -7.43 -14.20
N ALA A 31 8.70 -6.21 -13.93
CA ALA A 31 8.60 -5.11 -14.89
C ALA A 31 9.90 -4.29 -15.03
N GLY A 32 10.99 -4.62 -14.29
CA GLY A 32 12.31 -4.02 -14.39
C GLY A 32 12.65 -3.00 -13.28
N ALA A 33 11.79 -2.80 -12.28
CA ALA A 33 12.08 -1.88 -11.18
C ALA A 33 13.05 -2.47 -10.14
N ILE A 34 13.76 -1.58 -9.44
CA ILE A 34 14.42 -1.89 -8.17
C ILE A 34 13.45 -1.50 -7.06
N VAL A 35 13.19 -2.40 -6.12
CA VAL A 35 12.18 -2.24 -5.10
C VAL A 35 12.78 -2.30 -3.70
N HIS A 36 12.60 -1.25 -2.93
CA HIS A 36 12.89 -1.15 -1.51
C HIS A 36 11.67 -1.63 -0.72
N LEU A 37 11.84 -2.69 0.08
CA LEU A 37 10.84 -3.24 0.97
C LEU A 37 11.01 -2.63 2.36
N LEU A 38 10.08 -1.81 2.79
CA LEU A 38 10.10 -1.17 4.10
C LEU A 38 9.18 -1.95 5.06
N ASP A 39 9.75 -2.56 6.07
CA ASP A 39 9.01 -3.27 7.11
C ASP A 39 9.78 -3.23 8.44
N ARG A 40 9.10 -3.47 9.55
CA ARG A 40 9.75 -3.58 10.87
C ARG A 40 10.29 -4.98 11.15
N ASP A 41 9.78 -5.99 10.47
CA ASP A 41 10.13 -7.40 10.65
C ASP A 41 11.32 -7.76 9.76
N ARG A 42 12.50 -7.84 10.37
CA ARG A 42 13.74 -8.18 9.67
C ARG A 42 13.71 -9.57 9.04
N ASP A 43 13.21 -10.56 9.78
CA ASP A 43 13.24 -11.94 9.31
C ASP A 43 12.30 -12.12 8.11
N ALA A 44 11.15 -11.47 8.15
CA ALA A 44 10.22 -11.43 7.02
C ALA A 44 10.81 -10.70 5.80
N LEU A 45 11.54 -9.58 6.01
CA LEU A 45 12.24 -8.87 4.94
C LEU A 45 13.34 -9.72 4.31
N ASP A 46 14.17 -10.39 5.12
CA ASP A 46 15.28 -11.22 4.64
C ASP A 46 14.73 -12.40 3.82
N SER A 47 13.61 -13.01 4.25
CA SER A 47 12.89 -14.04 3.50
C SER A 47 12.33 -13.51 2.18
N ALA A 48 11.72 -12.32 2.20
CA ALA A 48 11.14 -11.70 1.01
C ALA A 48 12.22 -11.35 -0.04
N VAL A 49 13.35 -10.79 0.39
CA VAL A 49 14.46 -10.48 -0.50
C VAL A 49 15.07 -11.75 -1.11
N ALA A 50 15.22 -12.82 -0.32
CA ALA A 50 15.72 -14.11 -0.82
C ALA A 50 14.80 -14.70 -1.89
N ASP A 51 13.48 -14.57 -1.73
CA ASP A 51 12.48 -15.05 -2.68
C ASP A 51 12.39 -14.18 -3.95
N LEU A 52 12.45 -12.85 -3.81
CA LEU A 52 12.32 -11.91 -4.93
C LEU A 52 13.61 -11.75 -5.75
N GLY A 53 14.77 -12.00 -5.15
CA GLY A 53 16.07 -11.90 -5.82
C GLY A 53 16.63 -10.48 -5.93
N PRO A 54 17.56 -10.24 -6.87
CA PRO A 54 18.43 -9.06 -6.88
C PRO A 54 17.72 -7.71 -7.12
N GLY A 55 16.47 -7.72 -7.53
CA GLY A 55 15.67 -6.50 -7.67
C GLY A 55 15.08 -5.97 -6.36
N ALA A 56 15.19 -6.75 -5.26
CA ALA A 56 14.63 -6.39 -3.96
C ALA A 56 15.74 -5.94 -2.97
N ILE A 57 15.43 -4.93 -2.17
CA ILE A 57 16.31 -4.39 -1.12
C ILE A 57 15.48 -4.28 0.16
N ALA A 58 16.01 -4.80 1.26
CA ALA A 58 15.40 -4.72 2.58
C ALA A 58 15.78 -3.44 3.31
N ASP A 59 14.80 -2.68 3.79
CA ASP A 59 14.99 -1.53 4.66
C ASP A 59 14.15 -1.74 5.94
N VAL A 60 14.83 -2.04 7.05
CA VAL A 60 14.13 -2.23 8.34
C VAL A 60 13.80 -0.89 8.93
N VAL A 61 12.50 -0.61 9.05
CA VAL A 61 12.00 0.65 9.61
C VAL A 61 10.67 0.45 10.33
N ASP A 62 10.55 1.01 11.52
CA ASP A 62 9.26 1.16 12.19
C ASP A 62 8.60 2.46 11.69
N LEU A 63 7.44 2.32 11.08
CA LEU A 63 6.69 3.47 10.54
C LEU A 63 6.16 4.42 11.62
N PHE A 64 6.25 4.06 12.90
CA PHE A 64 5.96 4.95 14.03
C PHE A 64 7.16 5.84 14.39
N ASP A 65 8.37 5.48 13.98
CA ASP A 65 9.55 6.36 14.03
C ASP A 65 9.64 7.19 12.75
N TYR A 66 8.98 8.34 12.76
CA TYR A 66 8.93 9.23 11.59
C TYR A 66 10.30 9.80 11.20
N ALA A 67 11.24 9.88 12.16
CA ALA A 67 12.61 10.32 11.86
C ALA A 67 13.38 9.22 11.12
N ALA A 68 13.29 7.97 11.58
CA ALA A 68 13.86 6.83 10.88
C ALA A 68 13.25 6.64 9.49
N LEU A 69 11.93 6.80 9.36
CA LEU A 69 11.25 6.75 8.05
C LEU A 69 11.79 7.81 7.08
N GLN A 70 11.94 9.07 7.54
CA GLN A 70 12.50 10.14 6.70
C GLN A 70 13.94 9.82 6.29
N GLN A 71 14.77 9.35 7.22
CA GLN A 71 16.16 8.95 6.94
C GLN A 71 16.23 7.81 5.92
N THR A 72 15.33 6.83 6.02
CA THR A 72 15.25 5.72 5.05
C THR A 72 14.92 6.24 3.65
N ILE A 73 13.93 7.10 3.51
CA ILE A 73 13.58 7.71 2.21
C ILE A 73 14.75 8.55 1.67
N ASP A 74 15.40 9.34 2.51
CA ASP A 74 16.55 10.17 2.11
C ASP A 74 17.74 9.29 1.66
N ALA A 75 17.98 8.16 2.32
CA ALA A 75 19.00 7.18 1.94
C ALA A 75 18.71 6.53 0.58
N ILE A 76 17.44 6.16 0.31
CA ILE A 76 17.00 5.65 -0.99
C ILE A 76 17.30 6.69 -2.09
N VAL A 77 16.88 7.94 -1.85
CA VAL A 77 17.11 9.03 -2.81
C VAL A 77 18.61 9.31 -2.99
N ALA A 78 19.40 9.31 -1.93
CA ALA A 78 20.86 9.49 -2.02
C ALA A 78 21.54 8.38 -2.80
N ARG A 79 21.11 7.12 -2.64
CA ARG A 79 21.66 5.95 -3.32
C ARG A 79 21.38 5.93 -4.82
N HIS A 80 20.17 6.31 -5.22
CA HIS A 80 19.69 6.13 -6.59
C HIS A 80 19.51 7.44 -7.36
N GLY A 81 19.62 8.60 -6.70
CA GLY A 81 19.34 9.92 -7.27
C GLY A 81 17.86 10.19 -7.49
N ARG A 82 16.99 9.22 -7.20
CA ARG A 82 15.54 9.30 -7.49
C ARG A 82 14.73 8.33 -6.64
N ILE A 83 13.42 8.58 -6.60
CA ILE A 83 12.39 7.63 -6.17
C ILE A 83 11.16 7.84 -7.07
N ASP A 84 10.74 6.81 -7.79
CA ASP A 84 9.71 6.92 -8.83
C ASP A 84 8.34 6.47 -8.35
N ILE A 85 8.30 5.45 -7.51
CA ILE A 85 7.06 4.83 -7.04
C ILE A 85 7.12 4.70 -5.52
N LEU A 86 6.09 5.19 -4.85
CA LEU A 86 5.78 4.85 -3.47
C LEU A 86 4.50 4.03 -3.44
N HIS A 87 4.54 2.84 -2.88
CA HIS A 87 3.35 2.11 -2.49
C HIS A 87 3.19 2.17 -0.96
N ALA A 88 2.36 3.08 -0.48
CA ALA A 88 1.99 3.20 0.92
C ALA A 88 0.93 2.12 1.25
N ASN A 89 1.41 0.94 1.62
CA ASN A 89 0.59 -0.26 1.75
C ASN A 89 0.43 -0.74 3.19
N ALA A 90 1.38 -0.45 4.09
CA ALA A 90 1.31 -0.90 5.48
C ALA A 90 -0.03 -0.52 6.13
N GLY A 91 -0.62 -1.49 6.80
CA GLY A 91 -1.90 -1.30 7.48
C GLY A 91 -2.22 -2.45 8.42
N SER A 92 -3.21 -2.21 9.27
CA SER A 92 -3.78 -3.22 10.16
C SER A 92 -5.30 -3.14 10.15
N TYR A 93 -5.92 -4.17 10.68
CA TYR A 93 -7.37 -4.32 10.71
C TYR A 93 -7.85 -4.56 12.13
N VAL A 94 -8.91 -3.85 12.52
CA VAL A 94 -9.68 -4.12 13.73
C VAL A 94 -11.15 -3.96 13.39
N GLY A 95 -11.88 -5.07 13.39
CA GLY A 95 -13.33 -5.08 13.25
C GLY A 95 -14.04 -5.24 14.58
N GLY A 96 -15.35 -5.38 14.53
CA GLY A 96 -16.22 -5.63 15.67
C GLY A 96 -17.12 -4.45 16.03
N LYS A 97 -18.01 -4.71 16.99
CA LYS A 97 -18.98 -3.71 17.45
C LYS A 97 -18.29 -2.61 18.28
N VAL A 98 -18.70 -1.36 18.11
CA VAL A 98 -18.08 -0.21 18.79
C VAL A 98 -18.08 -0.36 20.32
N TRP A 99 -19.19 -0.83 20.89
CA TRP A 99 -19.33 -0.95 22.35
C TRP A 99 -18.60 -2.16 22.97
N GLU A 100 -18.01 -3.03 22.16
CA GLU A 100 -17.20 -4.18 22.56
C GLU A 100 -15.71 -3.99 22.25
N GLY A 101 -15.35 -2.88 21.63
CA GLY A 101 -14.02 -2.65 21.07
C GLY A 101 -12.97 -2.25 22.10
N ASP A 102 -11.71 -2.53 21.76
CA ASP A 102 -10.52 -2.15 22.52
C ASP A 102 -9.94 -0.84 21.96
N ALA A 103 -9.97 0.22 22.78
CA ALA A 103 -9.46 1.53 22.40
C ALA A 103 -7.96 1.52 22.05
N GLY A 104 -7.14 0.72 22.75
CA GLY A 104 -5.71 0.62 22.47
C GLY A 104 -5.43 -0.02 21.11
N ARG A 105 -6.22 -1.02 20.72
CA ARG A 105 -6.14 -1.62 19.36
C ARG A 105 -6.59 -0.63 18.29
N TRP A 106 -7.59 0.19 18.56
CA TRP A 106 -8.02 1.24 17.64
C TRP A 106 -6.95 2.31 17.45
N ASP A 107 -6.34 2.78 18.54
CA ASP A 107 -5.27 3.78 18.49
C ASP A 107 -4.08 3.27 17.68
N ALA A 108 -3.66 2.02 17.90
CA ALA A 108 -2.59 1.39 17.12
C ALA A 108 -2.94 1.30 15.62
N MET A 109 -4.18 0.90 15.29
CA MET A 109 -4.65 0.83 13.92
C MET A 109 -4.73 2.21 13.26
N LEU A 110 -5.30 3.21 13.95
CA LEU A 110 -5.40 4.58 13.43
C LEU A 110 -4.00 5.19 13.21
N ASN A 111 -3.07 4.96 14.14
CA ASN A 111 -1.70 5.42 13.98
C ASN A 111 -1.01 4.79 12.77
N LEU A 112 -1.21 3.49 12.51
CA LEU A 112 -0.63 2.83 11.34
C LEU A 112 -1.35 3.23 10.06
N ASN A 113 -2.68 3.07 10.01
CA ASN A 113 -3.44 3.25 8.78
C ASN A 113 -3.49 4.72 8.32
N VAL A 114 -3.53 5.66 9.26
CA VAL A 114 -3.72 7.08 8.97
C VAL A 114 -2.41 7.85 9.13
N ASN A 115 -1.90 7.95 10.36
CA ASN A 115 -0.77 8.83 10.65
C ASN A 115 0.51 8.37 9.93
N ALA A 116 0.85 7.08 9.99
CA ALA A 116 2.04 6.56 9.31
C ALA A 116 1.92 6.67 7.78
N THR A 117 0.73 6.45 7.21
CA THR A 117 0.47 6.69 5.78
C THR A 117 0.71 8.14 5.40
N PHE A 118 0.20 9.11 6.19
CA PHE A 118 0.41 10.53 5.94
C PHE A 118 1.90 10.91 6.00
N GLN A 119 2.62 10.41 7.00
CA GLN A 119 4.05 10.67 7.16
C GLN A 119 4.89 10.02 6.06
N THR A 120 4.53 8.83 5.62
CA THR A 120 5.21 8.15 4.50
C THR A 120 5.07 8.96 3.20
N ILE A 121 3.87 9.43 2.90
CA ILE A 121 3.63 10.28 1.72
C ILE A 121 4.37 11.61 1.86
N ARG A 122 4.30 12.25 3.03
CA ARG A 122 5.02 13.51 3.30
C ARG A 122 6.53 13.35 3.08
N ALA A 123 7.13 12.23 3.50
CA ALA A 123 8.56 12.00 3.39
C ALA A 123 9.04 11.92 1.93
N VAL A 124 8.26 11.35 1.01
CA VAL A 124 8.68 11.13 -0.38
C VAL A 124 8.40 12.32 -1.30
N LEU A 125 7.35 13.10 -1.02
CA LEU A 125 6.89 14.16 -1.92
C LEU A 125 7.94 15.20 -2.28
N PRO A 126 8.79 15.71 -1.36
CA PRO A 126 9.80 16.70 -1.72
C PRO A 126 10.78 16.19 -2.79
N ALA A 127 11.15 14.91 -2.74
CA ALA A 127 12.03 14.32 -3.76
C ALA A 127 11.32 14.19 -5.10
N MET A 128 10.11 13.64 -5.15
CA MET A 128 9.31 13.51 -6.37
C MET A 128 8.97 14.86 -7.01
N MET A 129 8.67 15.88 -6.20
CA MET A 129 8.39 17.23 -6.70
C MET A 129 9.63 17.87 -7.33
N ARG A 130 10.82 17.75 -6.72
CA ARG A 130 12.08 18.21 -7.34
C ARG A 130 12.40 17.45 -8.62
N GLN A 131 12.05 16.18 -8.69
CA GLN A 131 12.22 15.30 -9.85
C GLN A 131 11.25 15.64 -10.99
N GLY A 132 10.14 16.34 -10.70
CA GLY A 132 9.07 16.65 -11.65
C GLY A 132 8.24 15.43 -12.07
N SER A 133 8.34 14.32 -11.33
CA SER A 133 7.62 13.08 -11.62
C SER A 133 7.60 12.14 -10.40
N GLY A 134 6.58 11.30 -10.28
CA GLY A 134 6.46 10.28 -9.26
C GLY A 134 5.05 9.73 -9.20
N ASP A 135 4.93 8.51 -8.70
CA ASP A 135 3.68 7.80 -8.47
C ASP A 135 3.56 7.40 -7.01
N VAL A 136 2.55 7.88 -6.34
CA VAL A 136 2.16 7.44 -4.99
C VAL A 136 0.87 6.66 -5.09
N ILE A 137 0.92 5.37 -4.78
CA ILE A 137 -0.25 4.51 -4.68
C ILE A 137 -0.48 4.17 -3.21
N VAL A 138 -1.70 4.32 -2.75
CA VAL A 138 -2.09 4.02 -1.38
C VAL A 138 -3.05 2.83 -1.36
N THR A 139 -2.75 1.83 -0.56
CA THR A 139 -3.70 0.74 -0.27
C THR A 139 -4.75 1.26 0.71
N SER A 140 -5.88 1.69 0.15
CA SER A 140 -7.09 2.01 0.89
C SER A 140 -7.89 0.71 1.17
N SER A 141 -9.17 0.73 0.91
CA SER A 141 -10.10 -0.40 0.98
C SER A 141 -11.42 0.03 0.35
N ILE A 142 -12.28 -0.92 -0.01
CA ILE A 142 -13.69 -0.63 -0.28
C ILE A 142 -14.35 0.08 0.90
N ALA A 143 -13.92 -0.23 2.14
CA ALA A 143 -14.32 0.46 3.37
C ALA A 143 -13.93 1.96 3.40
N GLY A 144 -13.10 2.43 2.49
CA GLY A 144 -12.81 3.86 2.29
C GLY A 144 -13.78 4.56 1.33
N ALA A 145 -14.63 3.81 0.65
CA ALA A 145 -15.64 4.33 -0.28
C ALA A 145 -17.07 4.16 0.27
N ILE A 146 -17.33 3.06 0.97
CA ILE A 146 -18.61 2.74 1.57
C ILE A 146 -18.44 2.37 3.05
N PRO A 147 -19.42 2.71 3.92
CA PRO A 147 -19.39 2.30 5.33
C PRO A 147 -19.67 0.79 5.47
N ILE A 148 -18.78 0.07 6.15
CA ILE A 148 -18.94 -1.35 6.46
C ILE A 148 -19.36 -1.50 7.93
N VAL A 149 -20.54 -2.06 8.17
CA VAL A 149 -21.18 -2.12 9.49
C VAL A 149 -20.34 -2.88 10.53
N ALA A 150 -19.63 -3.94 10.11
CA ALA A 150 -18.84 -4.79 11.01
C ALA A 150 -17.50 -4.18 11.42
N GLU A 151 -17.10 -3.01 10.90
CA GLU A 151 -15.74 -2.47 11.08
C GLU A 151 -15.70 -0.93 11.11
N PRO A 152 -16.45 -0.29 12.02
CA PRO A 152 -16.68 1.16 11.98
C PRO A 152 -15.40 1.99 12.11
N VAL A 153 -14.46 1.60 12.98
CA VAL A 153 -13.21 2.35 13.16
C VAL A 153 -12.24 2.13 11.99
N TYR A 154 -12.17 0.90 11.46
CA TYR A 154 -11.41 0.63 10.23
C TYR A 154 -11.97 1.43 9.05
N THR A 155 -13.29 1.42 8.86
CA THR A 155 -13.99 2.24 7.87
C THR A 155 -13.62 3.72 7.99
N ALA A 156 -13.67 4.28 9.21
CA ALA A 156 -13.29 5.67 9.46
C ALA A 156 -11.83 5.94 9.07
N SER A 157 -10.90 5.01 9.40
CA SER A 157 -9.49 5.12 9.02
C SER A 157 -9.30 5.19 7.50
N LYS A 158 -10.02 4.34 6.75
CA LYS A 158 -9.90 4.27 5.28
C LYS A 158 -10.58 5.45 4.58
N HIS A 159 -11.68 6.00 5.14
CA HIS A 159 -12.24 7.26 4.66
C HIS A 159 -11.28 8.45 4.89
N ALA A 160 -10.59 8.51 6.04
CA ALA A 160 -9.59 9.53 6.30
C ALA A 160 -8.45 9.48 5.26
N VAL A 161 -7.96 8.28 4.94
CA VAL A 161 -6.94 8.06 3.91
C VAL A 161 -7.44 8.49 2.53
N GLN A 162 -8.67 8.14 2.15
CA GLN A 162 -9.25 8.54 0.86
C GLN A 162 -9.34 10.08 0.74
N ALA A 163 -9.84 10.76 1.76
CA ALA A 163 -9.92 12.22 1.77
C ALA A 163 -8.53 12.86 1.63
N PHE A 164 -7.53 12.33 2.34
CA PHE A 164 -6.15 12.80 2.26
C PHE A 164 -5.56 12.61 0.85
N VAL A 165 -5.66 11.41 0.29
CA VAL A 165 -5.19 11.09 -1.06
C VAL A 165 -5.77 12.03 -2.10
N HIS A 166 -7.09 12.25 -2.06
CA HIS A 166 -7.77 13.14 -3.02
C HIS A 166 -7.36 14.60 -2.88
N THR A 167 -7.02 15.04 -1.66
CA THR A 167 -6.56 16.41 -1.39
C THR A 167 -5.12 16.60 -1.84
N VAL A 168 -4.21 15.72 -1.41
CA VAL A 168 -2.78 15.77 -1.74
C VAL A 168 -2.57 15.67 -3.26
N ARG A 169 -3.31 14.80 -3.95
CA ARG A 169 -3.25 14.69 -5.41
C ARG A 169 -3.39 16.04 -6.12
N ARG A 170 -4.30 16.90 -5.65
CA ARG A 170 -4.50 18.24 -6.24
C ARG A 170 -3.35 19.19 -5.95
N GLN A 171 -2.73 19.07 -4.77
CA GLN A 171 -1.60 19.90 -4.37
C GLN A 171 -0.35 19.61 -5.21
N VAL A 172 -0.09 18.32 -5.52
CA VAL A 172 1.15 17.88 -6.16
C VAL A 172 1.04 17.68 -7.67
N ALA A 173 -0.16 17.70 -8.24
CA ALA A 173 -0.37 17.58 -9.69
C ALA A 173 0.42 18.63 -10.51
N PRO A 174 0.53 19.91 -10.10
CA PRO A 174 1.36 20.90 -10.80
C PRO A 174 2.86 20.57 -10.84
N HIS A 175 3.30 19.67 -9.95
CA HIS A 175 4.69 19.21 -9.87
C HIS A 175 4.92 17.88 -10.60
N GLY A 176 3.98 17.41 -11.41
CA GLY A 176 4.10 16.17 -12.17
C GLY A 176 3.98 14.90 -11.35
N VAL A 177 3.56 14.97 -10.08
CA VAL A 177 3.40 13.82 -9.20
C VAL A 177 1.94 13.33 -9.23
N ARG A 178 1.76 12.01 -9.37
CA ARG A 178 0.45 11.35 -9.33
C ARG A 178 0.25 10.72 -7.94
N VAL A 179 -0.90 10.95 -7.33
CA VAL A 179 -1.29 10.32 -6.07
C VAL A 179 -2.65 9.68 -6.25
N ALA A 180 -2.75 8.39 -5.97
CA ALA A 180 -3.91 7.56 -6.27
C ALA A 180 -4.13 6.50 -5.20
N ALA A 181 -5.30 5.87 -5.18
CA ALA A 181 -5.61 4.78 -4.26
C ALA A 181 -6.07 3.52 -5.00
N VAL A 182 -5.65 2.36 -4.50
CA VAL A 182 -6.32 1.09 -4.77
C VAL A 182 -7.26 0.77 -3.61
N LEU A 183 -8.49 0.34 -3.92
CA LEU A 183 -9.55 0.05 -2.95
C LEU A 183 -9.95 -1.42 -3.08
N PRO A 184 -9.18 -2.33 -2.50
CA PRO A 184 -9.54 -3.74 -2.53
C PRO A 184 -10.75 -4.04 -1.62
N GLY A 185 -11.54 -5.05 -2.02
CA GLY A 185 -12.37 -5.82 -1.11
C GLY A 185 -11.52 -6.77 -0.25
N PRO A 186 -12.11 -7.84 0.30
CA PRO A 186 -11.38 -8.83 1.10
C PRO A 186 -10.28 -9.52 0.28
N VAL A 187 -9.05 -9.58 0.84
CA VAL A 187 -7.87 -10.22 0.21
C VAL A 187 -7.28 -11.23 1.19
N HIS A 188 -6.96 -12.40 0.71
CA HIS A 188 -6.33 -13.47 1.49
C HIS A 188 -4.88 -13.10 1.84
N THR A 189 -4.68 -12.46 2.97
CA THR A 189 -3.39 -11.98 3.46
C THR A 189 -3.23 -12.24 4.96
N PRO A 190 -2.01 -12.09 5.52
CA PRO A 190 -1.82 -12.13 6.97
C PRO A 190 -2.65 -11.12 7.78
N LEU A 191 -3.26 -10.14 7.13
CA LEU A 191 -4.21 -9.21 7.76
C LEU A 191 -5.43 -9.93 8.35
N LEU A 192 -5.82 -11.07 7.78
CA LEU A 192 -6.96 -11.88 8.20
C LEU A 192 -6.60 -12.97 9.23
N LYS A 193 -5.40 -12.94 9.80
CA LYS A 193 -4.91 -13.96 10.76
C LYS A 193 -5.81 -14.15 11.99
N ASP A 194 -6.55 -13.12 12.39
CA ASP A 194 -7.46 -13.13 13.53
C ASP A 194 -8.89 -13.59 13.15
N TRP A 195 -9.12 -13.93 11.87
CA TRP A 195 -10.41 -14.49 11.46
C TRP A 195 -10.56 -15.93 11.95
N ASP A 196 -11.79 -16.32 12.24
CA ASP A 196 -12.11 -17.72 12.53
C ASP A 196 -11.67 -18.61 11.36
N PRO A 197 -10.91 -19.70 11.62
CA PRO A 197 -10.37 -20.55 10.57
C PRO A 197 -11.45 -21.22 9.70
N GLN A 198 -12.63 -21.51 10.24
CA GLN A 198 -13.73 -22.09 9.47
C GLN A 198 -14.34 -21.03 8.56
N ARG A 199 -14.58 -19.84 9.08
CA ARG A 199 -15.03 -18.69 8.28
C ARG A 199 -14.07 -18.43 7.11
N LEU A 200 -12.76 -18.41 7.36
CA LEU A 200 -11.77 -18.18 6.31
C LEU A 200 -11.87 -19.23 5.18
N LYS A 201 -12.04 -20.51 5.55
CA LYS A 201 -12.21 -21.59 4.56
C LYS A 201 -13.51 -21.42 3.76
N ASP A 202 -14.58 -21.07 4.43
CA ASP A 202 -15.90 -20.90 3.78
C ASP A 202 -15.87 -19.71 2.80
N GLU A 203 -15.24 -18.60 3.17
CA GLU A 203 -15.09 -17.42 2.31
C GLU A 203 -14.18 -17.70 1.10
N ILE A 204 -13.09 -18.46 1.28
CA ILE A 204 -12.25 -18.93 0.16
C ILE A 204 -13.06 -19.83 -0.78
N ALA A 205 -13.79 -20.79 -0.25
CA ALA A 205 -14.60 -21.71 -1.03
C ALA A 205 -15.74 -21.00 -1.79
N ALA A 206 -16.27 -19.92 -1.21
CA ALA A 206 -17.30 -19.09 -1.84
C ALA A 206 -16.74 -18.13 -2.92
N GLY A 207 -15.42 -18.01 -3.07
CA GLY A 207 -14.81 -17.01 -3.97
C GLY A 207 -15.00 -15.57 -3.50
N ALA A 208 -15.16 -15.38 -2.19
CA ALA A 208 -15.36 -14.07 -1.56
C ALA A 208 -14.05 -13.39 -1.13
N LEU A 209 -12.90 -14.03 -1.37
CA LEU A 209 -11.58 -13.47 -1.15
C LEU A 209 -10.79 -13.43 -2.46
N MET A 210 -10.08 -12.33 -2.67
CA MET A 210 -9.08 -12.19 -3.74
C MET A 210 -7.72 -12.68 -3.27
N GLU A 211 -6.85 -13.01 -4.22
CA GLU A 211 -5.43 -13.20 -3.94
C GLU A 211 -4.69 -11.83 -3.98
N PRO A 212 -3.57 -11.68 -3.25
CA PRO A 212 -2.74 -10.47 -3.32
C PRO A 212 -2.30 -10.11 -4.75
N ALA A 213 -2.15 -11.11 -5.61
CA ALA A 213 -1.78 -10.95 -7.02
C ALA A 213 -2.79 -10.10 -7.81
N ASP A 214 -4.09 -10.25 -7.53
CA ASP A 214 -5.15 -9.49 -8.21
C ASP A 214 -5.01 -7.98 -7.96
N VAL A 215 -4.68 -7.62 -6.72
CA VAL A 215 -4.47 -6.22 -6.32
C VAL A 215 -3.15 -5.70 -6.89
N ALA A 216 -2.08 -6.51 -6.83
CA ALA A 216 -0.76 -6.14 -7.35
C ALA A 216 -0.77 -5.89 -8.87
N GLU A 217 -1.55 -6.65 -9.64
CA GLU A 217 -1.77 -6.40 -11.07
C GLU A 217 -2.46 -5.06 -11.32
N GLY A 218 -3.46 -4.74 -10.49
CA GLY A 218 -4.11 -3.43 -10.52
C GLY A 218 -3.13 -2.29 -10.25
N ILE A 219 -2.24 -2.44 -9.26
CA ILE A 219 -1.23 -1.44 -8.93
C ILE A 219 -0.23 -1.28 -10.09
N LEU A 220 0.28 -2.38 -10.66
CA LEU A 220 1.15 -2.34 -11.85
C LEU A 220 0.44 -1.61 -13.00
N PHE A 221 -0.84 -1.90 -13.25
CA PHE A 221 -1.64 -1.18 -14.22
C PHE A 221 -1.69 0.33 -13.95
N MET A 222 -1.86 0.75 -12.69
CA MET A 222 -1.94 2.17 -12.33
C MET A 222 -0.62 2.91 -12.61
N VAL A 223 0.53 2.35 -12.18
CA VAL A 223 1.84 3.01 -12.31
C VAL A 223 2.40 2.98 -13.73
N THR A 224 1.95 2.05 -14.58
CA THR A 224 2.38 1.93 -15.97
C THR A 224 1.52 2.73 -16.96
N ARG A 225 0.70 3.68 -16.48
CA ARG A 225 -0.02 4.58 -17.38
C ARG A 225 0.92 5.62 -17.98
N ARG A 226 0.65 6.01 -19.21
CA ARG A 226 1.43 7.06 -19.88
C ARG A 226 1.43 8.35 -19.04
N PRO A 227 2.48 9.18 -19.14
CA PRO A 227 2.49 10.50 -18.51
C PRO A 227 1.23 11.31 -18.83
N GLY A 228 0.72 12.05 -17.83
CA GLY A 228 -0.51 12.83 -17.97
C GLY A 228 -1.81 12.05 -17.76
N VAL A 229 -1.75 10.73 -17.54
CA VAL A 229 -2.92 9.91 -17.20
C VAL A 229 -2.78 9.38 -15.78
N ILE A 230 -3.82 9.54 -14.99
CA ILE A 230 -3.94 8.97 -13.64
C ILE A 230 -5.19 8.11 -13.53
N ILE A 231 -5.05 6.92 -12.95
CA ILE A 231 -6.17 6.16 -12.41
C ILE A 231 -6.30 6.61 -10.96
N ARG A 232 -7.27 7.50 -10.71
CA ARG A 232 -7.42 8.14 -9.39
C ARG A 232 -7.74 7.16 -8.28
N ASP A 233 -8.72 6.30 -8.52
CA ASP A 233 -9.17 5.22 -7.64
C ASP A 233 -9.40 3.97 -8.47
N LEU A 234 -8.92 2.84 -7.98
CA LEU A 234 -9.14 1.54 -8.58
C LEU A 234 -9.80 0.62 -7.55
N VAL A 235 -11.08 0.36 -7.72
CA VAL A 235 -11.84 -0.60 -6.90
C VAL A 235 -11.68 -1.99 -7.50
N ILE A 236 -11.28 -2.96 -6.68
CA ILE A 236 -11.12 -4.36 -7.06
C ILE A 236 -11.85 -5.20 -6.02
N LEU A 237 -12.84 -5.98 -6.46
CA LEU A 237 -13.69 -6.77 -5.58
C LEU A 237 -13.73 -8.23 -6.02
N PRO A 238 -13.83 -9.19 -5.10
CA PRO A 238 -14.17 -10.55 -5.46
C PRO A 238 -15.59 -10.57 -6.07
N HIS A 239 -15.82 -11.44 -7.05
CA HIS A 239 -17.10 -11.51 -7.73
C HIS A 239 -18.28 -11.80 -6.78
N ALA A 240 -18.04 -12.59 -5.74
CA ALA A 240 -19.05 -12.97 -4.76
C ALA A 240 -19.24 -11.96 -3.61
N PHE A 241 -18.52 -10.83 -3.63
CA PHE A 241 -18.61 -9.81 -2.59
C PHE A 241 -19.74 -8.83 -2.91
N ASP A 242 -20.79 -8.88 -2.11
CA ASP A 242 -21.93 -7.93 -2.18
C ASP A 242 -21.66 -6.74 -1.24
N VAL A 243 -21.83 -5.52 -1.76
CA VAL A 243 -21.61 -4.23 -1.07
C VAL A 243 -22.80 -3.32 -1.24
#